data_cbac7dac5e7e73491e732291d6d6ed59
#
_entry.id   cbac7dac5e7e73491e732291d6d6ed59
#
_cell.length_a   1.000
_cell.length_b   1.000
_cell.length_c   1.000
_cell.angle_alpha   90.00
_cell.angle_beta   90.00
_cell.angle_gamma   90.00
#
_symmetry.space_group_name_H-M   'P 1'
#
loop_
_entity.id
_entity.type
_entity.pdbx_description
1 polymer ?
#
loop_
_entity_poly.entity_id
_entity_poly.type
_entity_poly.pdbx_seq_one_letter_code
_entity_poly.pdbx_strand_id
1 'polypeptide(L)'
;IVRPRILLYTAILVLITGLAAWFLAHRIPLKVDVIRDRSTLAREADDGSIENVYMLQIMNTEERPHRYKVTVDGLPGVEIAGADEVEVPPATLQSFNTVVRVPPEAGKKGANQIHLEIAAQENADIKVREKASFLLP
;
A
#
# COMPACT_ATOMS: atom_id res chain seq x y z
N ILE A 1 19.22 -22.06 -43.10
CA ILE A 1 19.15 -23.45 -42.60
C ILE A 1 18.85 -23.42 -41.11
N VAL A 2 17.75 -24.03 -40.75
CA VAL A 2 17.29 -24.03 -39.37
C VAL A 2 17.82 -25.28 -38.66
N ARG A 3 18.71 -25.08 -37.71
CA ARG A 3 19.23 -26.18 -36.89
C ARG A 3 18.39 -26.35 -35.63
N PRO A 4 18.17 -27.54 -35.09
CA PRO A 4 17.37 -27.75 -33.87
C PRO A 4 17.91 -26.99 -32.67
N ARG A 5 19.20 -26.82 -32.54
CA ARG A 5 19.83 -26.05 -31.46
C ARG A 5 19.49 -24.58 -31.54
N ILE A 6 19.51 -23.99 -32.75
CA ILE A 6 19.16 -22.62 -32.98
C ILE A 6 17.70 -22.36 -32.67
N LEU A 7 16.82 -23.27 -33.05
CA LEU A 7 15.39 -23.20 -32.72
C LEU A 7 15.16 -23.21 -31.22
N LEU A 8 15.86 -24.09 -30.51
CA LEU A 8 15.75 -24.19 -29.05
C LEU A 8 16.21 -22.90 -28.37
N TYR A 9 17.36 -22.38 -28.75
CA TYR A 9 17.89 -21.13 -28.16
C TYR A 9 17.01 -19.93 -28.49
N THR A 10 16.50 -19.86 -29.71
CA THR A 10 15.60 -18.80 -30.14
C THR A 10 14.29 -18.86 -29.34
N ALA A 11 13.73 -20.06 -29.15
CA ALA A 11 12.51 -20.25 -28.38
C ALA A 11 12.69 -19.82 -26.91
N ILE A 12 13.82 -20.18 -26.29
CA ILE A 12 14.14 -19.79 -24.93
C ILE A 12 14.30 -18.26 -24.83
N LEU A 13 15.01 -17.66 -25.77
CA LEU A 13 15.23 -16.22 -25.81
C LEU A 13 13.91 -15.46 -25.94
N VAL A 14 13.04 -15.91 -26.84
CA VAL A 14 11.72 -15.29 -27.05
C VAL A 14 10.86 -15.43 -25.80
N LEU A 15 10.91 -16.59 -25.14
CA LEU A 15 10.17 -16.83 -23.90
C LEU A 15 10.63 -15.88 -22.78
N ILE A 16 11.95 -15.75 -22.58
CA ILE A 16 12.50 -14.87 -21.55
C ILE A 16 12.17 -13.41 -21.85
N THR A 17 12.33 -12.98 -23.09
CA THR A 17 12.02 -11.62 -23.51
C THR A 17 10.53 -11.32 -23.36
N GLY A 18 9.67 -12.26 -23.73
CA GLY A 18 8.23 -12.14 -23.58
C GLY A 18 7.81 -12.01 -22.12
N LEU A 19 8.36 -12.85 -21.24
CA LEU A 19 8.09 -12.76 -19.81
C LEU A 19 8.58 -11.44 -19.21
N ALA A 20 9.77 -11.00 -19.58
CA ALA A 20 10.30 -9.71 -19.10
C ALA A 20 9.41 -8.55 -19.56
N ALA A 21 8.99 -8.54 -20.81
CA ALA A 21 8.09 -7.52 -21.34
C ALA A 21 6.74 -7.54 -20.64
N TRP A 22 6.19 -8.72 -20.40
CA TRP A 22 4.93 -8.89 -19.68
C TRP A 22 5.02 -8.36 -18.25
N PHE A 23 6.10 -8.68 -17.53
CA PHE A 23 6.33 -8.18 -16.17
C PHE A 23 6.41 -6.65 -16.15
N LEU A 24 7.11 -6.05 -17.09
CA LEU A 24 7.23 -4.58 -17.18
C LEU A 24 5.89 -3.93 -17.51
N ALA A 25 5.09 -4.54 -18.39
CA ALA A 25 3.79 -4.00 -18.78
C ALA A 25 2.75 -4.07 -17.66
N HIS A 26 2.86 -5.07 -16.76
CA HIS A 26 1.93 -5.29 -15.66
C HIS A 26 2.47 -4.81 -14.31
N ARG A 27 3.56 -4.06 -14.34
CA ARG A 27 4.15 -3.52 -13.11
C ARG A 27 3.25 -2.41 -12.55
N ILE A 28 2.98 -2.49 -11.25
CA ILE A 28 2.20 -1.46 -10.56
C ILE A 28 3.13 -0.27 -10.29
N PRO A 29 2.82 0.95 -10.82
CA PRO A 29 3.69 2.11 -10.66
C PRO A 29 3.46 2.82 -9.32
N LEU A 30 3.38 2.06 -8.25
CA LEU A 30 3.13 2.56 -6.92
C LEU A 30 3.85 1.68 -5.91
N LYS A 31 4.64 2.32 -5.04
CA LYS A 31 5.28 1.65 -3.91
C LYS A 31 4.87 2.35 -2.63
N VAL A 32 4.52 1.57 -1.62
CA VAL A 32 4.11 2.09 -0.33
C VAL A 32 4.83 1.33 0.77
N ASP A 33 5.45 2.08 1.68
CA ASP A 33 5.96 1.55 2.93
C ASP A 33 5.12 2.09 4.08
N VAL A 34 4.69 1.21 4.97
CA VAL A 34 3.91 1.57 6.15
C VAL A 34 4.81 1.47 7.37
N ILE A 35 5.02 2.59 8.04
CA ILE A 35 5.81 2.65 9.26
C ILE A 35 4.89 3.10 10.38
N ARG A 36 4.77 2.26 11.42
CA ARG A 36 4.03 2.68 12.61
C ARG A 36 4.88 3.67 13.39
N ASP A 37 4.28 4.79 13.78
CA ASP A 37 4.96 5.78 14.59
C ASP A 37 5.13 5.25 16.01
N ARG A 38 6.36 4.93 16.37
CA ARG A 38 6.70 4.40 17.69
C ARG A 38 6.75 5.47 18.77
N SER A 39 6.81 6.73 18.38
CA SER A 39 6.81 7.84 19.32
C SER A 39 5.42 8.09 19.91
N THR A 40 4.37 7.71 19.17
CA THR A 40 2.99 7.77 19.63
C THR A 40 2.48 6.35 19.86
N LEU A 41 2.34 5.99 21.11
CA LEU A 41 1.67 4.74 21.49
C LEU A 41 0.17 4.86 21.17
N ALA A 42 -0.52 3.73 21.20
CA ALA A 42 -1.97 3.74 21.09
C ALA A 42 -2.55 4.75 22.08
N ARG A 43 -3.32 5.70 21.57
CA ARG A 43 -3.94 6.72 22.41
C ARG A 43 -5.46 6.57 22.38
N GLU A 44 -6.08 6.93 23.48
CA GLU A 44 -7.53 6.93 23.58
C GLU A 44 -8.05 8.31 23.16
N ALA A 45 -9.02 8.32 22.25
CA ALA A 45 -9.70 9.54 21.84
C ALA A 45 -10.79 9.91 22.87
N ASP A 46 -11.32 11.13 22.77
CA ASP A 46 -12.32 11.64 23.70
C ASP A 46 -13.58 10.80 23.79
N ASP A 47 -13.92 10.06 22.72
CA ASP A 47 -15.08 9.17 22.65
C ASP A 47 -14.78 7.73 23.12
N GLY A 48 -13.57 7.47 23.61
CA GLY A 48 -13.14 6.14 24.03
C GLY A 48 -12.52 5.28 22.93
N SER A 49 -12.53 5.75 21.68
CA SER A 49 -11.90 5.03 20.57
C SER A 49 -10.39 5.00 20.73
N ILE A 50 -9.77 3.97 20.17
CA ILE A 50 -8.32 3.82 20.19
C ILE A 50 -7.76 4.24 18.84
N GLU A 51 -6.72 5.07 18.85
CA GLU A 51 -6.06 5.57 17.65
C GLU A 51 -4.59 5.13 17.60
N ASN A 52 -4.15 4.72 16.41
CA ASN A 52 -2.74 4.50 16.10
C ASN A 52 -2.36 5.36 14.91
N VAL A 53 -1.16 5.91 14.93
CA VAL A 53 -0.64 6.76 13.85
C VAL A 53 0.34 5.96 13.01
N TYR A 54 0.18 6.03 11.69
CA TYR A 54 1.07 5.39 10.74
C TYR A 54 1.63 6.43 9.78
N MET A 55 2.91 6.30 9.47
CA MET A 55 3.53 7.08 8.42
C MET A 55 3.60 6.24 7.16
N LEU A 56 2.97 6.71 6.10
CA LEU A 56 2.98 6.08 4.80
C LEU A 56 4.02 6.79 3.92
N GLN A 57 4.97 6.03 3.39
CA GLN A 57 5.87 6.55 2.39
C GLN A 57 5.38 6.07 1.03
N ILE A 58 4.80 6.98 0.27
CA ILE A 58 4.16 6.68 -1.01
C ILE A 58 5.06 7.15 -2.13
N MET A 59 5.48 6.23 -2.99
CA MET A 59 6.32 6.55 -4.14
C MET A 59 5.52 6.42 -5.42
N ASN A 60 5.32 7.55 -6.10
CA ASN A 60 4.73 7.57 -7.43
C ASN A 60 5.85 7.42 -8.45
N THR A 61 5.89 6.28 -9.15
CA THR A 61 6.93 6.00 -10.15
C THR A 61 6.54 6.43 -11.56
N GLU A 62 5.34 6.98 -11.73
CA GLU A 62 4.90 7.52 -13.01
C GLU A 62 5.35 8.98 -13.22
N GLU A 63 5.26 9.43 -14.47
CA GLU A 63 5.68 10.78 -14.85
C GLU A 63 4.56 11.82 -14.70
N ARG A 64 3.43 11.46 -14.09
CA ARG A 64 2.31 12.38 -13.84
C ARG A 64 1.87 12.28 -12.39
N PRO A 65 1.29 13.37 -11.84
CA PRO A 65 0.82 13.35 -10.47
C PRO A 65 -0.38 12.42 -10.33
N HIS A 66 -0.47 11.77 -9.18
CA HIS A 66 -1.61 10.93 -8.83
C HIS A 66 -2.14 11.32 -7.47
N ARG A 67 -3.45 11.26 -7.33
CA ARG A 67 -4.11 11.39 -6.03
C ARG A 67 -4.49 9.99 -5.57
N TYR A 68 -4.01 9.64 -4.39
CA TYR A 68 -4.25 8.33 -3.79
C TYR A 68 -5.22 8.45 -2.64
N LYS A 69 -6.08 7.45 -2.51
CA LYS A 69 -6.99 7.32 -1.37
C LYS A 69 -6.53 6.16 -0.49
N VAL A 70 -6.51 6.40 0.81
CA VAL A 70 -6.13 5.40 1.82
C VAL A 70 -7.40 4.86 2.46
N THR A 71 -7.53 3.53 2.46
CA THR A 71 -8.60 2.83 3.15
C THR A 71 -8.01 1.79 4.09
N VAL A 72 -8.78 1.35 5.07
CA VAL A 72 -8.33 0.39 6.07
C VAL A 72 -9.39 -0.65 6.33
N ASP A 73 -8.96 -1.90 6.57
CA ASP A 73 -9.83 -2.99 7.00
C ASP A 73 -9.09 -3.92 7.96
N GLY A 74 -9.78 -4.90 8.51
CA GLY A 74 -9.22 -5.92 9.39
C GLY A 74 -9.80 -5.97 10.78
N LEU A 75 -10.45 -4.91 11.26
CA LEU A 75 -11.13 -4.87 12.56
C LEU A 75 -12.53 -4.31 12.42
N PRO A 76 -13.49 -4.78 13.23
CA PRO A 76 -14.85 -4.23 13.21
C PRO A 76 -14.85 -2.74 13.56
N GLY A 77 -15.49 -1.92 12.74
CA GLY A 77 -15.59 -0.49 12.98
C GLY A 77 -14.33 0.30 12.76
N VAL A 78 -13.31 -0.29 12.13
CA VAL A 78 -12.06 0.40 11.82
C VAL A 78 -12.28 1.48 10.77
N GLU A 79 -11.68 2.66 10.98
CA GLU A 79 -11.81 3.80 10.06
C GLU A 79 -10.54 4.64 10.05
N ILE A 80 -10.39 5.43 9.00
CA ILE A 80 -9.34 6.44 8.93
C ILE A 80 -9.88 7.73 9.57
N ALA A 81 -9.19 8.20 10.59
CA ALA A 81 -9.54 9.46 11.24
C ALA A 81 -8.71 10.59 10.61
N GLY A 82 -9.37 11.59 10.07
CA GLY A 82 -8.71 12.72 9.43
C GLY A 82 -8.53 12.53 7.93
N ALA A 83 -7.44 13.05 7.37
CA ALA A 83 -7.21 13.03 5.93
C ALA A 83 -6.91 11.61 5.43
N ASP A 84 -7.61 11.18 4.39
CA ASP A 84 -7.47 9.88 3.76
C ASP A 84 -7.05 9.96 2.29
N GLU A 85 -6.76 11.16 1.80
CA GLU A 85 -6.33 11.41 0.43
C GLU A 85 -5.01 12.16 0.42
N VAL A 86 -4.14 11.82 -0.53
CA VAL A 86 -2.85 12.48 -0.70
C VAL A 86 -2.51 12.58 -2.18
N GLU A 87 -2.01 13.74 -2.59
CA GLU A 87 -1.50 13.94 -3.94
C GLU A 87 0.01 13.80 -3.93
N VAL A 88 0.53 12.95 -4.81
CA VAL A 88 1.97 12.69 -4.95
C VAL A 88 2.42 13.19 -6.31
N PRO A 89 3.38 14.13 -6.36
CA PRO A 89 3.93 14.62 -7.63
C PRO A 89 4.62 13.51 -8.43
N PRO A 90 4.88 13.75 -9.74
CA PRO A 90 5.55 12.75 -10.57
C PRO A 90 6.93 12.35 -10.01
N ALA A 91 7.25 11.06 -10.09
CA ALA A 91 8.55 10.51 -9.70
C ALA A 91 9.01 10.97 -8.32
N THR A 92 8.08 11.06 -7.36
CA THR A 92 8.32 11.63 -6.03
C THR A 92 7.94 10.65 -4.94
N LEU A 93 8.74 10.65 -3.87
CA LEU A 93 8.42 9.97 -2.63
C LEU A 93 7.79 11.00 -1.68
N GLN A 94 6.57 10.72 -1.23
CA GLN A 94 5.81 11.59 -0.34
C GLN A 94 5.51 10.86 0.96
N SER A 95 5.83 11.48 2.08
CA SER A 95 5.43 10.97 3.40
C SER A 95 4.05 11.51 3.76
N PHE A 96 3.19 10.63 4.25
CA PHE A 96 1.83 10.97 4.62
C PHE A 96 1.47 10.28 5.93
N ASN A 97 1.06 11.05 6.92
CA ASN A 97 0.63 10.51 8.20
C ASN A 97 -0.86 10.22 8.17
N THR A 98 -1.23 9.02 8.57
CA THR A 98 -2.62 8.60 8.66
C THR A 98 -2.91 8.09 10.06
N VAL A 99 -4.11 8.40 10.56
CA VAL A 99 -4.56 7.94 11.88
C VAL A 99 -5.65 6.90 11.66
N VAL A 100 -5.45 5.72 12.23
CA VAL A 100 -6.43 4.64 12.19
C VAL A 100 -7.12 4.58 13.55
N ARG A 101 -8.44 4.57 13.54
CA ARG A 101 -9.28 4.56 14.74
C ARG A 101 -10.16 3.34 14.75
N VAL A 102 -10.28 2.69 15.92
CA VAL A 102 -11.20 1.58 16.14
C VAL A 102 -11.99 1.82 17.42
N PRO A 103 -13.23 1.27 17.53
CA PRO A 103 -13.96 1.27 18.79
C PRO A 103 -13.18 0.49 19.88
N PRO A 104 -13.34 0.84 21.16
CA PRO A 104 -12.55 0.21 22.22
C PRO A 104 -12.83 -1.29 22.37
N GLU A 105 -14.00 -1.75 21.96
CA GLU A 105 -14.39 -3.16 21.98
C GLU A 105 -13.95 -3.96 20.76
N ALA A 106 -13.37 -3.32 19.73
CA ALA A 106 -12.92 -4.01 18.53
C ALA A 106 -11.59 -4.69 18.76
N GLY A 107 -11.46 -5.94 18.32
CA GLY A 107 -10.21 -6.67 18.40
C GLY A 107 -9.83 -7.16 19.79
N LYS A 108 -8.62 -7.68 19.89
CA LYS A 108 -8.05 -8.21 21.11
C LYS A 108 -6.99 -7.27 21.68
N LYS A 109 -6.81 -7.29 22.98
CA LYS A 109 -5.73 -6.57 23.64
C LYS A 109 -4.38 -6.99 23.04
N GLY A 110 -3.54 -6.01 22.71
CA GLY A 110 -2.24 -6.25 22.09
C GLY A 110 -2.26 -5.95 20.59
N ALA A 111 -1.47 -6.69 19.83
CA ALA A 111 -1.32 -6.47 18.39
C ALA A 111 -2.43 -7.16 17.60
N ASN A 112 -3.10 -6.41 16.74
CA ASN A 112 -4.12 -6.91 15.82
C ASN A 112 -3.67 -6.60 14.39
N GLN A 113 -3.91 -7.52 13.47
CA GLN A 113 -3.54 -7.32 12.07
C GLN A 113 -4.60 -6.52 11.34
N ILE A 114 -4.18 -5.45 10.69
CA ILE A 114 -5.03 -4.66 9.81
C ILE A 114 -4.37 -4.56 8.43
N HIS A 115 -5.13 -4.12 7.45
CA HIS A 115 -4.64 -3.87 6.10
C HIS A 115 -4.93 -2.44 5.71
N LEU A 116 -3.92 -1.77 5.19
CA LEU A 116 -4.05 -0.45 4.60
C LEU A 116 -3.98 -0.59 3.08
N GLU A 117 -4.95 -0.05 2.39
CA GLU A 117 -5.01 -0.06 0.92
C GLU A 117 -4.87 1.36 0.40
N ILE A 118 -3.92 1.55 -0.49
CA ILE A 118 -3.65 2.83 -1.13
C ILE A 118 -3.92 2.65 -2.62
N ALA A 119 -4.88 3.40 -3.15
CA ALA A 119 -5.30 3.28 -4.55
C ALA A 119 -5.35 4.65 -5.21
N ALA A 120 -4.93 4.70 -6.49
CA ALA A 120 -5.05 5.90 -7.30
C ALA A 120 -6.53 6.14 -7.63
N GLN A 121 -6.99 7.38 -7.51
CA GLN A 121 -8.39 7.71 -7.76
C GLN A 121 -8.76 7.62 -9.24
N GLU A 122 -7.82 7.97 -10.14
CA GLU A 122 -8.05 7.93 -11.59
C GLU A 122 -7.99 6.51 -12.15
N ASN A 123 -7.33 5.59 -11.48
CA ASN A 123 -7.15 4.23 -11.98
C ASN A 123 -7.15 3.24 -10.81
N ALA A 124 -8.23 2.53 -10.63
CA ALA A 124 -8.40 1.57 -9.55
C ALA A 124 -7.45 0.36 -9.65
N ASP A 125 -6.84 0.12 -10.80
CA ASP A 125 -5.86 -0.93 -10.99
C ASP A 125 -4.51 -0.59 -10.34
N ILE A 126 -4.26 0.70 -10.09
CA ILE A 126 -3.07 1.16 -9.38
C ILE A 126 -3.40 1.17 -7.89
N LYS A 127 -3.13 0.07 -7.21
CA LYS A 127 -3.38 -0.06 -5.78
C LYS A 127 -2.36 -0.97 -5.12
N VAL A 128 -2.08 -0.69 -3.86
CA VAL A 128 -1.20 -1.49 -3.02
C VAL A 128 -1.90 -1.75 -1.69
N ARG A 129 -1.85 -3.00 -1.23
CA ARG A 129 -2.41 -3.39 0.06
C ARG A 129 -1.27 -3.86 0.96
N GLU A 130 -1.10 -3.19 2.09
CA GLU A 130 -0.04 -3.47 3.04
C GLU A 130 -0.60 -3.88 4.40
N LYS A 131 0.10 -4.81 5.04
CA LYS A 131 -0.24 -5.26 6.39
C LYS A 131 0.35 -4.31 7.42
N ALA A 132 -0.39 -4.07 8.48
CA ALA A 132 0.08 -3.28 9.61
C ALA A 132 -0.44 -3.87 10.91
N SER A 133 0.24 -3.55 12.01
CA SER A 133 -0.18 -3.97 13.34
C SER A 133 -0.89 -2.82 14.03
N PHE A 134 -2.08 -3.08 14.56
CA PHE A 134 -2.84 -2.14 15.37
C PHE A 134 -2.75 -2.56 16.84
N LEU A 135 -2.28 -1.66 17.69
CA LEU A 135 -2.14 -1.94 19.11
C LEU A 135 -3.36 -1.47 19.89
N LEU A 136 -3.95 -2.38 20.65
CA LEU A 136 -4.99 -2.10 21.62
C LEU A 136 -4.40 -2.21 23.02
N PRO A 137 -4.61 -1.20 23.89
CA PRO A 137 -4.10 -1.23 25.28
C PRO A 137 -4.75 -2.30 26.14
#